data_f382dbe9797909ff0ae13f23749240d2
#
_entry.id   f382dbe9797909ff0ae13f23749240d2
#
_cell.length_a   1.000
_cell.length_b   1.000
_cell.length_c   1.000
_cell.angle_alpha   90.00
_cell.angle_beta   90.00
_cell.angle_gamma   90.00
#
_symmetry.space_group_name_H-M   'P 1'
#
loop_
_entity.id
_entity.type
_entity.pdbx_description
1 polymer ?
#
loop_
_entity_poly.entity_id
_entity_poly.type
_entity_poly.pdbx_seq_one_letter_code
_entity_poly.pdbx_strand_id
1 'polypeptide(L)'
;MKISKTTVFSAALAILACAATAQQAATPAAQKTEAAEAATQNEDRSYLADYEGKAASVTLFDEKTKSESVAAFKSATDSDIVFVGGGGDIAVSKKKPSSLKVVVKPDNNWLRIRSAIGRENWDEAIVYMRPFVYPLIPLMSINHETFKGNSYLEMYLNALVNANRMKEAVSIVDALKLGEVAPSLVSSALNVAEALAKSGDKKGALAILEHIPFSGDYTAVIPDMLSVLSELRNRGAVQECGVLYTKLTGVDNPQKNEATLWMVYCDLSMGKKMSAEIYLNQISIDAKSPEFSLLKMAQGMLAAKADKPDYNAVLDAYAEGIVFGSLTSSWMPELLYNTGMAYKKIGKQFAANEIFAQMKALFPDNALTAKGQKEIVKIERKPKKAAASEDDEDEDDE
;
A
#
# COMPACT_ATOMS: atom_id res chain seq x y z
N MET A 1 12.55 28.14 -7.07
CA MET A 1 12.42 27.45 -8.37
C MET A 1 12.22 25.97 -8.08
N LYS A 2 10.96 25.49 -8.02
CA LYS A 2 10.60 24.11 -7.66
C LYS A 2 10.43 23.31 -8.94
N ILE A 3 11.30 22.37 -9.20
CA ILE A 3 11.19 21.43 -10.33
C ILE A 3 10.33 20.26 -9.87
N SER A 4 9.17 20.12 -10.51
CA SER A 4 8.21 19.03 -10.33
C SER A 4 8.82 17.70 -10.75
N LYS A 5 8.70 16.68 -9.91
CA LYS A 5 9.20 15.29 -10.13
C LYS A 5 8.28 14.44 -11.02
N THR A 6 7.45 15.03 -11.86
CA THR A 6 6.46 14.32 -12.66
C THR A 6 6.79 14.24 -14.16
N THR A 7 8.05 14.42 -14.56
CA THR A 7 8.41 14.50 -16.01
C THR A 7 9.66 13.67 -16.37
N VAL A 8 9.75 12.42 -15.93
CA VAL A 8 10.86 11.52 -16.33
C VAL A 8 10.37 10.20 -16.95
N PHE A 9 9.10 10.03 -17.26
CA PHE A 9 8.60 8.79 -17.89
C PHE A 9 7.99 8.95 -19.29
N SER A 10 8.32 10.00 -20.03
CA SER A 10 7.75 10.24 -21.38
C SER A 10 8.77 10.57 -22.48
N ALA A 11 9.96 10.00 -22.43
CA ALA A 11 10.95 10.23 -23.48
C ALA A 11 11.76 8.98 -23.84
N ALA A 12 11.08 7.88 -24.23
CA ALA A 12 11.72 6.74 -24.87
C ALA A 12 10.75 5.92 -25.73
N LEU A 13 9.90 6.60 -26.51
CA LEU A 13 9.05 5.91 -27.50
C LEU A 13 8.95 6.72 -28.80
N ALA A 14 10.07 6.86 -29.48
CA ALA A 14 10.08 7.21 -30.89
C ALA A 14 11.42 6.72 -31.46
N ILE A 15 11.39 5.66 -32.22
CA ILE A 15 12.24 5.20 -33.32
C ILE A 15 12.09 3.66 -33.35
N LEU A 16 11.27 3.20 -34.29
CA LEU A 16 11.48 2.09 -35.21
C LEU A 16 10.14 1.65 -35.83
N ALA A 17 9.68 2.43 -36.77
CA ALA A 17 8.83 1.92 -37.82
C ALA A 17 9.74 1.69 -39.01
N CYS A 18 9.95 0.43 -39.38
CA CYS A 18 10.22 -0.09 -40.73
C CYS A 18 10.93 -1.44 -40.62
N ALA A 19 10.19 -2.51 -40.70
CA ALA A 19 10.53 -3.75 -41.38
C ALA A 19 9.27 -4.62 -41.44
N ALA A 20 8.50 -4.43 -42.48
CA ALA A 20 7.42 -5.35 -42.88
C ALA A 20 8.03 -6.55 -43.61
N THR A 21 7.23 -7.65 -43.56
CA THR A 21 7.25 -8.85 -44.38
C THR A 21 8.03 -10.02 -43.86
N ALA A 22 7.30 -10.89 -43.15
CA ALA A 22 7.09 -12.32 -43.42
C ALA A 22 6.18 -12.91 -42.36
N GLN A 23 4.90 -12.65 -42.47
CA GLN A 23 3.85 -13.27 -41.64
C GLN A 23 3.51 -14.60 -42.34
N GLN A 24 4.08 -15.70 -41.85
CA GLN A 24 3.46 -17.01 -42.08
C GLN A 24 2.16 -17.02 -41.29
N ALA A 25 1.05 -17.04 -42.01
CA ALA A 25 -0.27 -17.17 -41.45
C ALA A 25 -0.35 -18.48 -40.65
N ALA A 26 -0.37 -18.39 -39.33
CA ALA A 26 -0.74 -19.49 -38.45
C ALA A 26 -2.15 -19.96 -38.83
N THR A 27 -2.32 -21.25 -39.04
CA THR A 27 -3.61 -21.87 -39.41
C THR A 27 -4.65 -21.58 -38.36
N PRO A 28 -5.93 -21.31 -38.71
CA PRO A 28 -7.00 -20.96 -37.76
C PRO A 28 -7.25 -22.01 -36.65
N ALA A 29 -6.79 -23.26 -36.84
CA ALA A 29 -6.89 -24.32 -35.84
C ALA A 29 -5.89 -24.15 -34.68
N ALA A 30 -4.64 -23.71 -34.94
CA ALA A 30 -3.64 -23.48 -33.90
C ALA A 30 -4.00 -22.27 -33.02
N GLN A 31 -4.57 -21.21 -33.61
CA GLN A 31 -5.06 -20.07 -32.86
C GLN A 31 -6.27 -20.39 -31.97
N LYS A 32 -7.15 -21.33 -32.39
CA LYS A 32 -8.26 -21.80 -31.58
C LYS A 32 -7.82 -22.65 -30.39
N THR A 33 -6.77 -23.45 -30.55
CA THR A 33 -6.24 -24.27 -29.45
C THR A 33 -5.52 -23.42 -28.41
N GLU A 34 -4.71 -22.44 -28.84
CA GLU A 34 -4.03 -21.49 -27.94
C GLU A 34 -5.03 -20.60 -27.16
N ALA A 35 -6.09 -20.13 -27.82
CA ALA A 35 -7.14 -19.34 -27.17
C ALA A 35 -8.01 -20.19 -26.20
N ALA A 36 -8.23 -21.47 -26.50
CA ALA A 36 -8.95 -22.38 -25.61
C ALA A 36 -8.10 -22.81 -24.40
N GLU A 37 -6.80 -23.03 -24.58
CA GLU A 37 -5.84 -23.25 -23.48
C GLU A 37 -5.68 -22.00 -22.61
N ALA A 38 -5.62 -20.80 -23.20
CA ALA A 38 -5.59 -19.54 -22.48
C ALA A 38 -6.87 -19.31 -21.66
N ALA A 39 -8.03 -19.67 -22.19
CA ALA A 39 -9.31 -19.55 -21.48
C ALA A 39 -9.40 -20.47 -20.25
N THR A 40 -8.88 -21.72 -20.35
CA THR A 40 -8.85 -22.66 -19.22
C THR A 40 -7.80 -22.30 -18.16
N GLN A 41 -6.78 -21.51 -18.50
CA GLN A 41 -5.74 -21.05 -17.57
C GLN A 41 -6.08 -19.76 -16.85
N ASN A 42 -7.24 -19.18 -17.09
CA ASN A 42 -7.62 -17.86 -16.60
C ASN A 42 -8.54 -17.89 -15.35
N GLU A 43 -8.58 -19.02 -14.64
CA GLU A 43 -9.32 -19.15 -13.39
C GLU A 43 -8.56 -18.51 -12.22
N ASP A 44 -9.29 -17.82 -11.33
CA ASP A 44 -8.72 -17.31 -10.08
C ASP A 44 -8.64 -18.45 -9.05
N ARG A 45 -7.55 -19.22 -9.11
CA ARG A 45 -7.23 -20.35 -8.23
C ARG A 45 -5.74 -20.43 -7.95
N SER A 46 -5.34 -21.26 -7.00
CA SER A 46 -3.92 -21.63 -6.81
C SER A 46 -3.44 -22.53 -7.94
N TYR A 47 -2.25 -22.26 -8.45
CA TYR A 47 -1.56 -23.07 -9.45
C TYR A 47 -0.27 -23.71 -8.91
N LEU A 48 0.03 -23.59 -7.61
CA LEU A 48 1.27 -24.12 -7.02
C LEU A 48 1.48 -25.59 -7.31
N ALA A 49 0.42 -26.42 -7.16
CA ALA A 49 0.49 -27.86 -7.44
C ALA A 49 0.79 -28.18 -8.90
N ASP A 50 0.34 -27.34 -9.85
CA ASP A 50 0.56 -27.56 -11.29
C ASP A 50 2.05 -27.41 -11.69
N TYR A 51 2.82 -26.74 -10.82
CA TYR A 51 4.25 -26.46 -11.02
C TYR A 51 5.15 -27.17 -10.01
N GLU A 52 4.60 -28.00 -9.15
CA GLU A 52 5.38 -28.81 -8.21
C GLU A 52 6.37 -29.71 -8.97
N GLY A 53 7.63 -29.69 -8.54
CA GLY A 53 8.71 -30.45 -9.17
C GLY A 53 9.25 -29.89 -10.50
N LYS A 54 8.68 -28.80 -11.04
CA LYS A 54 9.26 -28.11 -12.20
C LYS A 54 10.46 -27.28 -11.76
N ALA A 55 11.65 -27.69 -12.23
CA ALA A 55 12.89 -27.00 -11.87
C ALA A 55 13.09 -25.71 -12.68
N ALA A 56 13.45 -24.63 -11.99
CA ALA A 56 13.92 -23.41 -12.66
C ALA A 56 15.29 -23.62 -13.28
N SER A 57 15.45 -23.20 -14.54
CA SER A 57 16.75 -23.07 -15.19
C SER A 57 17.28 -21.66 -14.97
N VAL A 58 18.51 -21.55 -14.46
CA VAL A 58 19.16 -20.26 -14.15
C VAL A 58 20.54 -20.19 -14.77
N THR A 59 21.05 -18.99 -14.93
CA THR A 59 22.45 -18.75 -15.26
C THR A 59 23.19 -18.36 -13.99
N LEU A 60 24.22 -19.09 -13.64
CA LEU A 60 25.16 -18.75 -12.57
C LEU A 60 26.27 -17.91 -13.19
N PHE A 61 26.40 -16.65 -12.76
CA PHE A 61 27.44 -15.73 -13.20
C PHE A 61 28.43 -15.50 -12.07
N ASP A 62 29.69 -15.89 -12.26
CA ASP A 62 30.76 -15.62 -11.30
C ASP A 62 31.39 -14.25 -11.59
N GLU A 63 31.21 -13.29 -10.68
CA GLU A 63 31.74 -11.93 -10.81
C GLU A 63 33.28 -11.88 -10.83
N LYS A 64 33.96 -12.86 -10.22
CA LYS A 64 35.42 -12.92 -10.16
C LYS A 64 36.03 -13.42 -11.46
N THR A 65 35.51 -14.52 -11.99
CA THR A 65 36.04 -15.15 -13.22
C THR A 65 35.36 -14.64 -14.49
N LYS A 66 34.26 -13.89 -14.35
CA LYS A 66 33.40 -13.42 -15.46
C LYS A 66 32.84 -14.57 -16.29
N SER A 67 32.72 -15.76 -15.70
CA SER A 67 32.21 -16.96 -16.38
C SER A 67 30.70 -17.13 -16.11
N GLU A 68 30.02 -17.69 -17.11
CA GLU A 68 28.60 -18.07 -17.01
C GLU A 68 28.46 -19.59 -17.15
N SER A 69 27.58 -20.18 -16.37
CA SER A 69 27.18 -21.57 -16.49
C SER A 69 25.67 -21.71 -16.31
N VAL A 70 25.05 -22.61 -17.10
CA VAL A 70 23.63 -22.92 -16.92
C VAL A 70 23.52 -24.00 -15.85
N ALA A 71 22.56 -23.82 -14.94
CA ALA A 71 22.27 -24.76 -13.87
C ALA A 71 20.76 -24.85 -13.64
N ALA A 72 20.31 -25.98 -13.09
CA ALA A 72 18.93 -26.21 -12.73
C ALA A 72 18.79 -26.26 -11.20
N PHE A 73 17.69 -25.77 -10.67
CA PHE A 73 17.34 -25.93 -9.26
C PHE A 73 17.23 -27.42 -8.92
N LYS A 74 17.88 -27.84 -7.84
CA LYS A 74 17.86 -29.23 -7.35
C LYS A 74 17.10 -29.37 -6.03
N SER A 75 17.48 -28.57 -5.04
CA SER A 75 16.87 -28.64 -3.71
C SER A 75 17.12 -27.34 -2.91
N ALA A 76 16.36 -27.17 -1.85
CA ALA A 76 16.55 -26.13 -0.85
C ALA A 76 16.78 -26.78 0.53
N THR A 77 17.76 -26.24 1.26
CA THR A 77 17.99 -26.52 2.69
C THR A 77 17.63 -25.28 3.52
N ASP A 78 17.82 -25.31 4.81
CA ASP A 78 17.58 -24.14 5.66
C ASP A 78 18.59 -23.01 5.40
N SER A 79 19.82 -23.35 4.97
CA SER A 79 20.90 -22.37 4.75
C SER A 79 21.17 -22.05 3.29
N ASP A 80 20.89 -22.97 2.37
CA ASP A 80 21.35 -22.88 0.99
C ASP A 80 20.30 -23.36 -0.02
N ILE A 81 20.41 -22.83 -1.23
CA ILE A 81 19.77 -23.37 -2.43
C ILE A 81 20.83 -24.11 -3.24
N VAL A 82 20.54 -25.35 -3.60
CA VAL A 82 21.44 -26.21 -4.38
C VAL A 82 20.99 -26.25 -5.82
N PHE A 83 21.93 -25.98 -6.71
CA PHE A 83 21.79 -26.11 -8.15
C PHE A 83 22.63 -27.29 -8.68
N VAL A 84 22.20 -27.90 -9.76
CA VAL A 84 23.01 -28.89 -10.52
C VAL A 84 23.40 -28.28 -11.85
N GLY A 85 24.70 -28.32 -12.15
CA GLY A 85 25.28 -27.89 -13.43
C GLY A 85 26.26 -28.91 -13.98
N GLY A 86 26.92 -28.59 -15.10
CA GLY A 86 27.86 -29.52 -15.76
C GLY A 86 29.05 -29.95 -14.92
N GLY A 87 29.38 -29.23 -13.83
CA GLY A 87 30.46 -29.53 -12.89
C GLY A 87 30.01 -30.16 -11.56
N GLY A 88 28.73 -30.48 -11.40
CA GLY A 88 28.17 -31.04 -10.14
C GLY A 88 27.26 -30.09 -9.40
N ASP A 89 27.09 -30.35 -8.09
CA ASP A 89 26.22 -29.56 -7.22
C ASP A 89 26.89 -28.24 -6.79
N ILE A 90 26.16 -27.17 -6.89
CA ILE A 90 26.59 -25.79 -6.49
C ILE A 90 25.63 -25.27 -5.46
N ALA A 91 26.11 -24.99 -4.23
CA ALA A 91 25.31 -24.41 -3.17
C ALA A 91 25.43 -22.88 -3.14
N VAL A 92 24.31 -22.20 -3.05
CA VAL A 92 24.22 -20.73 -2.94
C VAL A 92 23.51 -20.37 -1.63
N SER A 93 24.16 -19.56 -0.81
CA SER A 93 23.63 -19.19 0.50
C SER A 93 22.37 -18.32 0.40
N LYS A 94 21.38 -18.60 1.25
CA LYS A 94 20.20 -17.77 1.44
C LYS A 94 20.50 -16.48 2.22
N LYS A 95 21.45 -16.53 3.13
CA LYS A 95 21.71 -15.44 4.09
C LYS A 95 22.88 -14.53 3.69
N LYS A 96 23.87 -15.05 3.01
CA LYS A 96 25.11 -14.32 2.73
C LYS A 96 25.21 -13.95 1.24
N PRO A 97 25.59 -12.69 0.93
CA PRO A 97 25.93 -12.34 -0.43
C PRO A 97 27.04 -13.25 -1.00
N SER A 98 26.97 -13.56 -2.28
CA SER A 98 27.94 -14.36 -2.99
C SER A 98 28.48 -13.60 -4.20
N SER A 99 29.74 -13.89 -4.59
CA SER A 99 30.27 -13.46 -5.89
C SER A 99 29.61 -14.22 -7.07
N LEU A 100 28.99 -15.36 -6.77
CA LEU A 100 28.21 -16.11 -7.72
C LEU A 100 26.80 -15.53 -7.75
N LYS A 101 26.42 -14.84 -8.84
CA LYS A 101 25.08 -14.29 -9.02
C LYS A 101 24.20 -15.33 -9.72
N VAL A 102 22.99 -15.45 -9.21
CA VAL A 102 21.94 -16.28 -9.82
C VAL A 102 21.07 -15.39 -10.70
N VAL A 103 21.18 -15.55 -12.00
CA VAL A 103 20.53 -14.72 -13.01
C VAL A 103 19.47 -15.54 -13.73
N VAL A 104 18.28 -15.01 -13.82
CA VAL A 104 17.18 -15.59 -14.59
C VAL A 104 17.15 -14.91 -15.95
N LYS A 105 17.30 -15.69 -17.03
CA LYS A 105 17.16 -15.18 -18.40
C LYS A 105 15.71 -15.40 -18.84
N PRO A 106 15.02 -14.34 -19.28
CA PRO A 106 13.64 -14.48 -19.76
C PRO A 106 13.58 -15.35 -21.02
N ASP A 107 12.46 -16.03 -21.18
CA ASP A 107 12.18 -16.86 -22.34
C ASP A 107 11.73 -16.05 -23.57
N ASN A 108 11.41 -16.75 -24.66
CA ASN A 108 10.96 -16.11 -25.91
C ASN A 108 9.63 -15.37 -25.79
N ASN A 109 8.85 -15.60 -24.73
CA ASN A 109 7.57 -14.92 -24.49
C ASN A 109 7.73 -13.54 -23.87
N TRP A 110 8.95 -13.16 -23.46
CA TRP A 110 9.19 -11.90 -22.73
C TRP A 110 8.70 -10.65 -23.48
N LEU A 111 8.85 -10.61 -24.79
CA LEU A 111 8.33 -9.49 -25.60
C LEU A 111 6.80 -9.44 -25.59
N ARG A 112 6.14 -10.60 -25.58
CA ARG A 112 4.67 -10.69 -25.47
C ARG A 112 4.20 -10.23 -24.10
N ILE A 113 4.86 -10.67 -23.03
CA ILE A 113 4.60 -10.24 -21.66
C ILE A 113 4.67 -8.72 -21.54
N ARG A 114 5.78 -8.12 -22.00
CA ARG A 114 5.94 -6.66 -21.98
C ARG A 114 4.88 -5.92 -22.79
N SER A 115 4.52 -6.46 -23.95
CA SER A 115 3.47 -5.89 -24.79
C SER A 115 2.10 -5.98 -24.12
N ALA A 116 1.77 -7.10 -23.48
CA ALA A 116 0.52 -7.28 -22.75
C ALA A 116 0.42 -6.30 -21.56
N ILE A 117 1.49 -6.18 -20.76
CA ILE A 117 1.58 -5.21 -19.65
C ILE A 117 1.41 -3.79 -20.15
N GLY A 118 2.10 -3.41 -21.25
CA GLY A 118 2.01 -2.05 -21.81
C GLY A 118 0.62 -1.68 -22.37
N ARG A 119 -0.22 -2.68 -22.63
CA ARG A 119 -1.63 -2.51 -23.01
C ARG A 119 -2.60 -2.74 -21.87
N GLU A 120 -2.10 -2.94 -20.65
CA GLU A 120 -2.87 -3.29 -19.45
C GLU A 120 -3.73 -4.57 -19.63
N ASN A 121 -3.32 -5.46 -20.55
CA ASN A 121 -3.93 -6.76 -20.73
C ASN A 121 -3.32 -7.76 -19.73
N TRP A 122 -3.76 -7.62 -18.47
CA TRP A 122 -3.18 -8.34 -17.35
C TRP A 122 -3.41 -9.85 -17.44
N ASP A 123 -4.57 -10.29 -17.90
CA ASP A 123 -4.87 -11.73 -18.07
C ASP A 123 -3.92 -12.39 -19.08
N GLU A 124 -3.65 -11.74 -20.20
CA GLU A 124 -2.67 -12.23 -21.19
C GLU A 124 -1.26 -12.26 -20.58
N ALA A 125 -0.86 -11.22 -19.86
CA ALA A 125 0.44 -11.18 -19.19
C ALA A 125 0.59 -12.33 -18.19
N ILE A 126 -0.42 -12.60 -17.37
CA ILE A 126 -0.45 -13.68 -16.38
C ILE A 126 -0.25 -15.04 -17.05
N VAL A 127 -0.98 -15.31 -18.13
CA VAL A 127 -0.87 -16.61 -18.86
C VAL A 127 0.56 -16.88 -19.33
N TYR A 128 1.22 -15.87 -19.91
CA TYR A 128 2.60 -16.02 -20.38
C TYR A 128 3.63 -16.01 -19.24
N MET A 129 3.39 -15.30 -18.15
CA MET A 129 4.33 -15.24 -17.02
C MET A 129 4.27 -16.48 -16.14
N ARG A 130 3.12 -17.10 -15.98
CA ARG A 130 2.89 -18.22 -15.05
C ARG A 130 3.89 -19.36 -15.20
N PRO A 131 4.11 -19.95 -16.40
CA PRO A 131 5.06 -21.05 -16.57
C PRO A 131 6.50 -20.68 -16.23
N PHE A 132 6.84 -19.41 -16.34
CA PHE A 132 8.17 -18.87 -16.08
C PHE A 132 8.37 -18.53 -14.59
N VAL A 133 7.37 -17.94 -13.93
CA VAL A 133 7.51 -17.39 -12.58
C VAL A 133 7.36 -18.48 -11.50
N TYR A 134 6.43 -19.41 -11.64
CA TYR A 134 6.20 -20.42 -10.61
C TYR A 134 7.43 -21.29 -10.28
N PRO A 135 8.23 -21.75 -11.25
CA PRO A 135 9.48 -22.48 -10.95
C PRO A 135 10.52 -21.63 -10.19
N LEU A 136 10.39 -20.29 -10.18
CA LEU A 136 11.30 -19.39 -9.47
C LEU A 136 10.96 -19.23 -7.99
N ILE A 137 9.73 -19.54 -7.56
CA ILE A 137 9.26 -19.30 -6.17
C ILE A 137 10.23 -19.89 -5.14
N PRO A 138 10.74 -21.13 -5.26
CA PRO A 138 11.70 -21.68 -4.31
C PRO A 138 13.03 -20.90 -4.22
N LEU A 139 13.38 -20.14 -5.26
CA LEU A 139 14.62 -19.36 -5.33
C LEU A 139 14.53 -17.99 -4.67
N MET A 140 13.31 -17.52 -4.32
CA MET A 140 13.09 -16.18 -3.77
C MET A 140 13.71 -16.00 -2.39
N SER A 141 14.05 -17.08 -1.69
CA SER A 141 14.76 -17.05 -0.41
C SER A 141 16.30 -16.89 -0.55
N ILE A 142 16.85 -16.87 -1.77
CA ILE A 142 18.26 -16.57 -2.00
C ILE A 142 18.50 -15.10 -1.63
N ASN A 143 19.66 -14.84 -0.99
CA ASN A 143 20.05 -13.46 -0.68
C ASN A 143 19.84 -12.52 -1.88
N HIS A 144 19.17 -11.39 -1.67
CA HIS A 144 18.72 -10.47 -2.72
C HIS A 144 19.87 -9.81 -3.51
N GLU A 145 21.06 -9.72 -2.95
CA GLU A 145 22.24 -9.26 -3.67
C GLU A 145 22.77 -10.32 -4.63
N THR A 146 22.50 -11.58 -4.34
CA THR A 146 22.91 -12.75 -5.14
C THR A 146 21.90 -13.10 -6.21
N PHE A 147 20.59 -13.07 -5.91
CA PHE A 147 19.52 -13.43 -6.84
C PHE A 147 19.01 -12.23 -7.64
N LYS A 148 19.00 -12.35 -8.97
CA LYS A 148 18.58 -11.29 -9.90
C LYS A 148 17.28 -11.66 -10.63
N GLY A 149 16.30 -12.21 -9.90
CA GLY A 149 15.04 -12.66 -10.46
C GLY A 149 13.78 -12.19 -9.71
N ASN A 150 13.94 -11.44 -8.60
CA ASN A 150 12.82 -10.98 -7.77
C ASN A 150 11.80 -10.16 -8.57
N SER A 151 12.26 -9.28 -9.46
CA SER A 151 11.41 -8.41 -10.29
C SER A 151 10.38 -9.13 -11.15
N TYR A 152 10.63 -10.39 -11.50
CA TYR A 152 9.66 -11.19 -12.28
C TYR A 152 8.46 -11.58 -11.42
N LEU A 153 8.69 -11.97 -10.16
CA LEU A 153 7.59 -12.28 -9.24
C LEU A 153 6.86 -11.02 -8.80
N GLU A 154 7.57 -9.91 -8.55
CA GLU A 154 6.98 -8.60 -8.27
C GLU A 154 6.03 -8.17 -9.39
N MET A 155 6.48 -8.27 -10.64
CA MET A 155 5.67 -7.98 -11.83
C MET A 155 4.45 -8.90 -11.93
N TYR A 156 4.62 -10.17 -11.60
CA TYR A 156 3.55 -11.16 -11.64
C TYR A 156 2.48 -10.87 -10.56
N LEU A 157 2.89 -10.64 -9.31
CA LEU A 157 1.97 -10.27 -8.24
C LEU A 157 1.20 -8.98 -8.57
N ASN A 158 1.88 -7.99 -9.16
CA ASN A 158 1.22 -6.77 -9.61
C ASN A 158 0.18 -7.05 -10.72
N ALA A 159 0.50 -7.92 -11.68
CA ALA A 159 -0.44 -8.32 -12.73
C ALA A 159 -1.66 -9.05 -12.14
N LEU A 160 -1.47 -9.93 -11.15
CA LEU A 160 -2.55 -10.64 -10.47
C LEU A 160 -3.47 -9.67 -9.72
N VAL A 161 -2.92 -8.69 -9.02
CA VAL A 161 -3.69 -7.65 -8.32
C VAL A 161 -4.53 -6.85 -9.31
N ASN A 162 -3.93 -6.37 -10.42
CA ASN A 162 -4.64 -5.58 -11.43
C ASN A 162 -5.70 -6.40 -12.18
N ALA A 163 -5.49 -7.70 -12.38
CA ALA A 163 -6.49 -8.62 -12.97
C ALA A 163 -7.53 -9.11 -11.95
N ASN A 164 -7.45 -8.66 -10.67
CA ASN A 164 -8.29 -9.15 -9.57
C ASN A 164 -8.22 -10.68 -9.35
N ARG A 165 -7.03 -11.28 -9.58
CA ARG A 165 -6.75 -12.71 -9.36
C ARG A 165 -6.24 -12.95 -7.93
N MET A 166 -7.08 -12.61 -6.96
CA MET A 166 -6.64 -12.53 -5.58
C MET A 166 -6.34 -13.89 -4.94
N LYS A 167 -7.06 -14.97 -5.31
CA LYS A 167 -6.76 -16.31 -4.77
C LYS A 167 -5.39 -16.81 -5.23
N GLU A 168 -5.05 -16.56 -6.48
CA GLU A 168 -3.72 -16.91 -7.02
C GLU A 168 -2.64 -16.08 -6.33
N ALA A 169 -2.84 -14.76 -6.19
CA ALA A 169 -1.90 -13.86 -5.51
C ALA A 169 -1.64 -14.29 -4.05
N VAL A 170 -2.69 -14.55 -3.28
CA VAL A 170 -2.59 -15.02 -1.88
C VAL A 170 -1.84 -16.34 -1.80
N SER A 171 -2.16 -17.31 -2.68
CA SER A 171 -1.48 -18.61 -2.65
C SER A 171 0.03 -18.50 -2.89
N ILE A 172 0.47 -17.55 -3.71
CA ILE A 172 1.89 -17.27 -3.93
C ILE A 172 2.50 -16.64 -2.68
N VAL A 173 1.85 -15.61 -2.13
CA VAL A 173 2.34 -14.93 -0.92
C VAL A 173 2.46 -15.92 0.25
N ASP A 174 1.50 -16.83 0.43
CA ASP A 174 1.54 -17.89 1.44
C ASP A 174 2.69 -18.87 1.23
N ALA A 175 3.08 -19.12 -0.04
CA ALA A 175 4.23 -19.95 -0.35
C ALA A 175 5.58 -19.26 -0.11
N LEU A 176 5.59 -17.93 0.00
CA LEU A 176 6.78 -17.15 0.32
C LEU A 176 6.99 -17.11 1.84
N LYS A 177 8.21 -17.35 2.27
CA LYS A 177 8.63 -17.06 3.63
C LYS A 177 9.02 -15.58 3.73
N LEU A 178 8.07 -14.69 4.00
CA LEU A 178 8.25 -13.23 3.94
C LEU A 178 9.44 -12.72 4.78
N GLY A 179 9.87 -13.47 5.80
CA GLY A 179 11.09 -13.18 6.56
C GLY A 179 12.41 -13.61 5.90
N GLU A 180 12.36 -14.30 4.76
CA GLU A 180 13.55 -14.82 4.05
C GLU A 180 13.68 -14.25 2.62
N VAL A 181 12.73 -13.42 2.15
CA VAL A 181 12.73 -12.88 0.79
C VAL A 181 13.22 -11.42 0.76
N ALA A 182 13.48 -10.89 -0.44
CA ALA A 182 13.86 -9.49 -0.60
C ALA A 182 12.78 -8.52 -0.08
N PRO A 183 13.13 -7.37 0.52
CA PRO A 183 12.16 -6.36 0.95
C PRO A 183 11.20 -5.90 -0.15
N SER A 184 11.64 -5.84 -1.41
CA SER A 184 10.79 -5.49 -2.56
C SER A 184 9.67 -6.50 -2.82
N LEU A 185 9.91 -7.78 -2.55
CA LEU A 185 8.85 -8.81 -2.60
C LEU A 185 7.88 -8.68 -1.42
N VAL A 186 8.37 -8.26 -0.25
CA VAL A 186 7.48 -7.93 0.89
C VAL A 186 6.60 -6.74 0.54
N SER A 187 7.12 -5.68 -0.11
CA SER A 187 6.30 -4.58 -0.62
C SER A 187 5.23 -5.08 -1.61
N SER A 188 5.58 -6.04 -2.48
CA SER A 188 4.59 -6.63 -3.40
C SER A 188 3.53 -7.46 -2.67
N ALA A 189 3.90 -8.19 -1.61
CA ALA A 189 2.94 -8.88 -0.75
C ALA A 189 2.03 -7.88 0.00
N LEU A 190 2.55 -6.73 0.42
CA LEU A 190 1.77 -5.64 1.00
C LEU A 190 0.78 -5.03 0.00
N ASN A 191 1.12 -4.92 -1.28
CA ASN A 191 0.17 -4.51 -2.32
C ASN A 191 -0.99 -5.51 -2.45
N VAL A 192 -0.71 -6.82 -2.33
CA VAL A 192 -1.76 -7.85 -2.28
C VAL A 192 -2.63 -7.67 -1.03
N ALA A 193 -2.02 -7.45 0.15
CA ALA A 193 -2.75 -7.20 1.39
C ALA A 193 -3.62 -5.93 1.32
N GLU A 194 -3.13 -4.86 0.69
CA GLU A 194 -3.89 -3.63 0.47
C GLU A 194 -5.11 -3.86 -0.44
N ALA A 195 -4.92 -4.62 -1.53
CA ALA A 195 -6.01 -4.99 -2.43
C ALA A 195 -7.08 -5.84 -1.72
N LEU A 196 -6.67 -6.80 -0.88
CA LEU A 196 -7.57 -7.57 -0.02
C LEU A 196 -8.33 -6.67 0.96
N ALA A 197 -7.63 -5.76 1.63
CA ALA A 197 -8.27 -4.80 2.51
C ALA A 197 -9.30 -3.95 1.75
N LYS A 198 -8.95 -3.41 0.58
CA LYS A 198 -9.85 -2.62 -0.29
C LYS A 198 -11.06 -3.41 -0.78
N SER A 199 -10.94 -4.70 -1.04
CA SER A 199 -12.06 -5.56 -1.41
C SER A 199 -12.95 -5.99 -0.21
N GLY A 200 -12.48 -5.74 1.03
CA GLY A 200 -13.18 -6.09 2.27
C GLY A 200 -12.72 -7.39 2.92
N ASP A 201 -11.77 -8.10 2.34
CA ASP A 201 -11.15 -9.27 2.96
C ASP A 201 -10.09 -8.86 4.00
N LYS A 202 -10.57 -8.42 5.16
CA LYS A 202 -9.72 -8.03 6.30
C LYS A 202 -8.88 -9.18 6.82
N LYS A 203 -9.43 -10.40 6.81
CA LYS A 203 -8.72 -11.57 7.35
C LYS A 203 -7.53 -11.94 6.49
N GLY A 204 -7.71 -11.98 5.16
CA GLY A 204 -6.63 -12.24 4.23
C GLY A 204 -5.52 -11.18 4.33
N ALA A 205 -5.90 -9.89 4.40
CA ALA A 205 -4.94 -8.81 4.56
C ALA A 205 -4.13 -8.93 5.87
N LEU A 206 -4.80 -9.19 7.00
CA LEU A 206 -4.15 -9.36 8.30
C LEU A 206 -3.22 -10.57 8.35
N ALA A 207 -3.62 -11.68 7.73
CA ALA A 207 -2.79 -12.89 7.66
C ALA A 207 -1.44 -12.61 6.97
N ILE A 208 -1.43 -11.82 5.90
CA ILE A 208 -0.18 -11.40 5.25
C ILE A 208 0.66 -10.53 6.19
N LEU A 209 0.04 -9.53 6.85
CA LEU A 209 0.75 -8.61 7.75
C LEU A 209 1.39 -9.32 8.95
N GLU A 210 0.79 -10.40 9.45
CA GLU A 210 1.31 -11.16 10.60
C GLU A 210 2.64 -11.87 10.30
N HIS A 211 2.92 -12.17 9.03
CA HIS A 211 4.13 -12.86 8.60
C HIS A 211 5.28 -11.92 8.18
N ILE A 212 5.06 -10.60 8.20
CA ILE A 212 6.07 -9.62 7.84
C ILE A 212 6.98 -9.33 9.03
N PRO A 213 8.31 -9.41 8.86
CA PRO A 213 9.24 -9.01 9.91
C PRO A 213 9.29 -7.48 10.05
N PHE A 214 9.55 -6.99 11.27
CA PHE A 214 9.55 -5.56 11.58
C PHE A 214 10.95 -4.96 11.76
N SER A 215 12.01 -5.71 11.51
CA SER A 215 13.39 -5.31 11.83
C SER A 215 14.36 -5.56 10.68
N GLY A 216 15.56 -5.00 10.77
CA GLY A 216 16.61 -5.15 9.76
C GLY A 216 16.23 -4.46 8.45
N ASP A 217 16.50 -5.12 7.33
CA ASP A 217 16.24 -4.59 5.98
C ASP A 217 14.75 -4.34 5.71
N TYR A 218 13.88 -4.97 6.49
CA TYR A 218 12.41 -4.82 6.36
C TYR A 218 11.86 -3.52 6.95
N THR A 219 12.68 -2.73 7.65
CA THR A 219 12.24 -1.38 8.08
C THR A 219 11.89 -0.48 6.89
N ALA A 220 12.46 -0.76 5.72
CA ALA A 220 12.17 -0.02 4.48
C ALA A 220 10.73 -0.20 3.98
N VAL A 221 10.03 -1.28 4.35
CA VAL A 221 8.64 -1.56 3.92
C VAL A 221 7.58 -1.09 4.92
N ILE A 222 8.00 -0.49 6.05
CA ILE A 222 7.06 0.01 7.07
C ILE A 222 6.09 1.06 6.49
N PRO A 223 6.48 2.00 5.61
CA PRO A 223 5.52 2.92 4.98
C PRO A 223 4.39 2.20 4.23
N ASP A 224 4.71 1.14 3.46
CA ASP A 224 3.71 0.35 2.74
C ASP A 224 2.78 -0.37 3.73
N MET A 225 3.34 -0.90 4.82
CA MET A 225 2.57 -1.52 5.88
C MET A 225 1.62 -0.54 6.57
N LEU A 226 2.05 0.70 6.84
CA LEU A 226 1.20 1.74 7.41
C LEU A 226 0.04 2.09 6.47
N SER A 227 0.25 2.04 5.14
CA SER A 227 -0.83 2.20 4.14
C SER A 227 -1.89 1.10 4.29
N VAL A 228 -1.47 -0.16 4.34
CA VAL A 228 -2.40 -1.30 4.54
C VAL A 228 -3.16 -1.18 5.87
N LEU A 229 -2.46 -0.85 6.95
CA LEU A 229 -3.06 -0.64 8.27
C LEU A 229 -4.06 0.51 8.27
N SER A 230 -3.80 1.58 7.52
CA SER A 230 -4.74 2.69 7.34
C SER A 230 -6.03 2.22 6.68
N GLU A 231 -5.95 1.43 5.61
CA GLU A 231 -7.11 0.88 4.93
C GLU A 231 -7.91 -0.06 5.85
N LEU A 232 -7.23 -0.96 6.57
CA LEU A 232 -7.86 -1.87 7.53
C LEU A 232 -8.57 -1.13 8.67
N ARG A 233 -7.93 -0.09 9.22
CA ARG A 233 -8.51 0.76 10.27
C ARG A 233 -9.77 1.46 9.77
N ASN A 234 -9.73 2.03 8.57
CA ASN A 234 -10.86 2.72 7.95
C ASN A 234 -12.05 1.77 7.74
N ARG A 235 -11.79 0.48 7.61
CA ARG A 235 -12.79 -0.59 7.50
C ARG A 235 -13.16 -1.22 8.84
N GLY A 236 -12.67 -0.66 9.96
CA GLY A 236 -13.06 -1.02 11.32
C GLY A 236 -12.28 -2.17 11.95
N ALA A 237 -11.13 -2.60 11.40
CA ALA A 237 -10.21 -3.54 12.02
C ALA A 237 -9.30 -2.84 13.06
N VAL A 238 -9.91 -2.03 13.94
CA VAL A 238 -9.17 -1.14 14.85
C VAL A 238 -8.36 -1.91 15.89
N GLN A 239 -8.91 -3.00 16.42
CA GLN A 239 -8.26 -3.81 17.45
C GLN A 239 -7.02 -4.50 16.89
N GLU A 240 -7.15 -5.15 15.76
CA GLU A 240 -6.07 -5.87 15.07
C GLU A 240 -4.96 -4.90 14.63
N CYS A 241 -5.33 -3.74 14.07
CA CYS A 241 -4.39 -2.68 13.74
C CYS A 241 -3.64 -2.19 14.98
N GLY A 242 -4.31 -2.02 16.13
CA GLY A 242 -3.68 -1.63 17.38
C GLY A 242 -2.57 -2.59 17.82
N VAL A 243 -2.76 -3.89 17.66
CA VAL A 243 -1.74 -4.92 17.96
C VAL A 243 -0.52 -4.75 17.03
N LEU A 244 -0.75 -4.53 15.73
CA LEU A 244 0.32 -4.39 14.76
C LEU A 244 1.08 -3.06 14.94
N TYR A 245 0.39 -1.96 15.23
CA TYR A 245 1.05 -0.70 15.59
C TYR A 245 1.91 -0.85 16.86
N THR A 246 1.44 -1.58 17.87
CA THR A 246 2.23 -1.88 19.07
C THR A 246 3.53 -2.62 18.74
N LYS A 247 3.49 -3.59 17.81
CA LYS A 247 4.71 -4.26 17.34
C LYS A 247 5.67 -3.28 16.66
N LEU A 248 5.16 -2.39 15.81
CA LEU A 248 5.96 -1.36 15.12
C LEU A 248 6.61 -0.37 16.09
N THR A 249 5.95 -0.01 17.20
CA THR A 249 6.55 0.89 18.21
C THR A 249 7.68 0.24 18.99
N GLY A 250 7.71 -1.09 19.04
CA GLY A 250 8.75 -1.89 19.74
C GLY A 250 10.08 -1.98 18.99
N VAL A 251 10.15 -1.53 17.73
CA VAL A 251 11.38 -1.54 16.92
C VAL A 251 11.82 -0.13 16.57
N ASP A 252 13.13 0.04 16.41
CA ASP A 252 13.67 1.33 15.96
C ASP A 252 13.46 1.48 14.45
N ASN A 253 12.67 2.48 14.08
CA ASN A 253 12.35 2.78 12.69
C ASN A 253 11.96 4.26 12.52
N PRO A 254 12.11 4.84 11.32
CA PRO A 254 11.79 6.24 11.07
C PRO A 254 10.31 6.62 11.29
N GLN A 255 9.38 5.66 11.17
CA GLN A 255 7.93 5.87 11.30
C GLN A 255 7.42 5.55 12.72
N LYS A 256 8.30 5.39 13.70
CA LYS A 256 7.93 5.02 15.08
C LYS A 256 6.93 6.00 15.70
N ASN A 257 7.10 7.30 15.48
CA ASN A 257 6.18 8.31 15.99
C ASN A 257 4.80 8.17 15.36
N GLU A 258 4.73 8.01 14.05
CA GLU A 258 3.46 7.80 13.34
C GLU A 258 2.77 6.52 13.85
N ALA A 259 3.49 5.40 13.94
CA ALA A 259 2.95 4.14 14.47
C ALA A 259 2.44 4.29 15.92
N THR A 260 3.16 5.05 16.77
CA THR A 260 2.74 5.33 18.15
C THR A 260 1.43 6.13 18.17
N LEU A 261 1.31 7.15 17.35
CA LEU A 261 0.10 7.96 17.29
C LEU A 261 -1.10 7.16 16.77
N TRP A 262 -0.89 6.27 15.80
CA TRP A 262 -1.95 5.37 15.33
C TRP A 262 -2.34 4.31 16.36
N MET A 263 -1.39 3.82 17.15
CA MET A 263 -1.68 2.95 18.30
C MET A 263 -2.55 3.70 19.32
N VAL A 264 -2.20 4.95 19.65
CA VAL A 264 -3.00 5.83 20.52
C VAL A 264 -4.40 6.03 19.97
N TYR A 265 -4.52 6.29 18.68
CA TYR A 265 -5.82 6.37 18.00
C TYR A 265 -6.66 5.11 18.20
N CYS A 266 -6.06 3.94 18.01
CA CYS A 266 -6.75 2.67 18.22
C CYS A 266 -7.18 2.50 19.68
N ASP A 267 -6.32 2.81 20.64
CA ASP A 267 -6.64 2.74 22.07
C ASP A 267 -7.80 3.71 22.43
N LEU A 268 -7.77 4.94 21.95
CA LEU A 268 -8.87 5.89 22.13
C LEU A 268 -10.18 5.38 21.51
N SER A 269 -10.10 4.78 20.32
CA SER A 269 -11.27 4.23 19.65
C SER A 269 -11.88 3.05 20.41
N MET A 270 -11.05 2.25 21.09
CA MET A 270 -11.46 1.14 21.96
C MET A 270 -11.82 1.57 23.41
N GLY A 271 -11.74 2.87 23.73
CA GLY A 271 -12.04 3.38 25.09
C GLY A 271 -10.89 3.23 26.10
N LYS A 272 -9.69 2.82 25.68
CA LYS A 272 -8.50 2.67 26.54
C LYS A 272 -7.82 4.01 26.82
N LYS A 273 -8.53 4.95 27.43
CA LYS A 273 -8.11 6.34 27.63
C LYS A 273 -6.78 6.45 28.40
N MET A 274 -6.60 5.69 29.48
CA MET A 274 -5.37 5.75 30.30
C MET A 274 -4.13 5.36 29.51
N SER A 275 -4.21 4.32 28.69
CA SER A 275 -3.11 3.87 27.82
C SER A 275 -2.73 4.99 26.83
N ALA A 276 -3.73 5.56 26.15
CA ALA A 276 -3.53 6.65 25.20
C ALA A 276 -2.87 7.88 25.84
N GLU A 277 -3.30 8.26 27.04
CA GLU A 277 -2.77 9.40 27.79
C GLU A 277 -1.29 9.21 28.16
N ILE A 278 -0.91 8.01 28.61
CA ILE A 278 0.49 7.67 28.93
C ILE A 278 1.39 7.87 27.71
N TYR A 279 1.01 7.33 26.56
CA TYR A 279 1.80 7.46 25.35
C TYR A 279 1.86 8.90 24.82
N LEU A 280 0.75 9.64 24.86
CA LEU A 280 0.72 11.05 24.44
C LEU A 280 1.60 11.96 25.33
N ASN A 281 1.72 11.63 26.60
CA ASN A 281 2.60 12.38 27.53
C ASN A 281 4.09 12.04 27.33
N GLN A 282 4.41 10.92 26.72
CA GLN A 282 5.79 10.49 26.47
C GLN A 282 6.32 10.93 25.10
N ILE A 283 5.44 11.18 24.14
CA ILE A 283 5.83 11.55 22.78
C ILE A 283 6.04 13.05 22.66
N SER A 284 7.16 13.44 22.06
CA SER A 284 7.46 14.83 21.72
C SER A 284 7.72 14.93 20.22
N ILE A 285 6.92 15.72 19.51
CA ILE A 285 6.99 15.91 18.08
C ILE A 285 7.11 17.39 17.78
N ASP A 286 8.14 17.77 17.01
CA ASP A 286 8.34 19.17 16.58
C ASP A 286 7.20 19.60 15.65
N ALA A 287 6.77 20.87 15.77
CA ALA A 287 5.69 21.43 14.94
C ALA A 287 5.98 21.42 13.44
N LYS A 288 7.25 21.26 13.04
CA LYS A 288 7.66 21.12 11.63
C LYS A 288 7.61 19.67 11.13
N SER A 289 7.43 18.71 12.03
CA SER A 289 7.31 17.29 11.66
C SER A 289 5.94 17.04 11.02
N PRO A 290 5.88 16.21 9.97
CA PRO A 290 4.61 15.83 9.35
C PRO A 290 3.61 15.22 10.35
N GLU A 291 4.09 14.49 11.36
CA GLU A 291 3.29 13.80 12.36
C GLU A 291 2.69 14.74 13.41
N PHE A 292 3.10 16.03 13.46
CA PHE A 292 2.55 17.00 14.42
C PHE A 292 1.03 17.16 14.26
N SER A 293 0.55 17.19 13.04
CA SER A 293 -0.87 17.22 12.74
C SER A 293 -1.62 15.99 13.30
N LEU A 294 -1.03 14.81 13.18
CA LEU A 294 -1.58 13.57 13.73
C LEU A 294 -1.55 13.57 15.26
N LEU A 295 -0.48 14.12 15.89
CA LEU A 295 -0.40 14.33 17.32
C LEU A 295 -1.56 15.20 17.81
N LYS A 296 -1.82 16.33 17.13
CA LYS A 296 -2.91 17.25 17.48
C LYS A 296 -4.28 16.59 17.32
N MET A 297 -4.47 15.77 16.29
CA MET A 297 -5.68 14.97 16.16
C MET A 297 -5.86 14.02 17.35
N ALA A 298 -4.83 13.30 17.76
CA ALA A 298 -4.89 12.37 18.89
C ALA A 298 -5.15 13.10 20.23
N GLN A 299 -4.52 14.26 20.45
CA GLN A 299 -4.76 15.12 21.62
C GLN A 299 -6.22 15.60 21.68
N GLY A 300 -6.75 16.07 20.57
CA GLY A 300 -8.16 16.49 20.47
C GLY A 300 -9.12 15.31 20.71
N MET A 301 -8.81 14.12 20.21
CA MET A 301 -9.59 12.90 20.46
C MET A 301 -9.57 12.52 21.96
N LEU A 302 -8.41 12.61 22.62
CA LEU A 302 -8.30 12.36 24.06
C LEU A 302 -9.14 13.35 24.86
N ALA A 303 -9.05 14.64 24.55
CA ALA A 303 -9.83 15.70 25.19
C ALA A 303 -11.34 15.51 24.99
N ALA A 304 -11.77 15.08 23.79
CA ALA A 304 -13.17 14.80 23.50
C ALA A 304 -13.74 13.60 24.30
N LYS A 305 -12.87 12.74 24.84
CA LYS A 305 -13.26 11.58 25.67
C LYS A 305 -13.15 11.84 27.16
N ALA A 306 -12.93 13.07 27.60
CA ALA A 306 -13.04 13.46 29.01
C ALA A 306 -14.48 13.29 29.51
N ASP A 307 -14.66 13.10 30.83
CA ASP A 307 -15.99 12.94 31.43
C ASP A 307 -16.86 14.21 31.20
N LYS A 308 -16.21 15.37 31.17
CA LYS A 308 -16.80 16.66 30.79
C LYS A 308 -15.92 17.32 29.74
N PRO A 309 -16.14 17.00 28.44
CA PRO A 309 -15.29 17.49 27.38
C PRO A 309 -15.40 19.01 27.20
N ASP A 310 -14.27 19.70 27.17
CA ASP A 310 -14.21 21.06 26.66
C ASP A 310 -14.02 21.03 25.15
N TYR A 311 -15.11 21.16 24.42
CA TYR A 311 -15.06 21.13 22.97
C TYR A 311 -14.39 22.35 22.32
N ASN A 312 -14.17 23.48 23.05
CA ASN A 312 -13.35 24.56 22.54
C ASN A 312 -11.87 24.12 22.53
N ALA A 313 -11.38 23.52 23.62
CA ALA A 313 -10.03 22.97 23.67
C ALA A 313 -9.83 21.82 22.63
N VAL A 314 -10.87 21.01 22.39
CA VAL A 314 -10.85 19.99 21.31
C VAL A 314 -10.69 20.65 19.94
N LEU A 315 -11.46 21.71 19.67
CA LEU A 315 -11.39 22.45 18.40
C LEU A 315 -10.06 23.18 18.22
N ASP A 316 -9.47 23.72 19.28
CA ASP A 316 -8.15 24.35 19.23
C ASP A 316 -7.07 23.33 18.81
N ALA A 317 -7.07 22.13 19.41
CA ALA A 317 -6.16 21.06 19.01
C ALA A 317 -6.36 20.63 17.54
N TYR A 318 -7.61 20.46 17.10
CA TYR A 318 -7.89 20.12 15.71
C TYR A 318 -7.52 21.23 14.73
N ALA A 319 -7.74 22.49 15.09
CA ALA A 319 -7.34 23.65 14.28
C ALA A 319 -5.82 23.70 14.10
N GLU A 320 -5.04 23.50 15.17
CA GLU A 320 -3.58 23.37 15.05
C GLU A 320 -3.21 22.20 14.12
N GLY A 321 -3.86 21.04 14.29
CA GLY A 321 -3.64 19.88 13.42
C GLY A 321 -3.90 20.19 11.95
N ILE A 322 -4.94 20.96 11.63
CA ILE A 322 -5.26 21.37 10.25
C ILE A 322 -4.23 22.36 9.72
N VAL A 323 -3.86 23.36 10.52
CA VAL A 323 -2.92 24.43 10.10
C VAL A 323 -1.53 23.88 9.82
N PHE A 324 -1.04 22.96 10.65
CA PHE A 324 0.29 22.35 10.50
C PHE A 324 0.28 21.08 9.62
N GLY A 325 -0.89 20.59 9.23
CA GLY A 325 -1.03 19.38 8.41
C GLY A 325 -0.90 19.64 6.91
N SER A 326 -0.62 18.57 6.18
CA SER A 326 -0.69 18.57 4.72
C SER A 326 -2.03 17.97 4.27
N LEU A 327 -2.62 18.53 3.21
CA LEU A 327 -3.80 17.93 2.57
C LEU A 327 -3.53 16.53 1.99
N THR A 328 -2.26 16.18 1.78
CA THR A 328 -1.85 14.84 1.32
C THR A 328 -1.67 13.84 2.46
N SER A 329 -1.78 14.26 3.71
CA SER A 329 -1.70 13.36 4.87
C SER A 329 -2.91 12.44 4.91
N SER A 330 -2.68 11.15 5.12
CA SER A 330 -3.73 10.11 5.13
C SER A 330 -4.79 10.33 6.22
N TRP A 331 -4.47 11.07 7.28
CA TRP A 331 -5.36 11.39 8.41
C TRP A 331 -6.13 12.71 8.26
N MET A 332 -5.83 13.54 7.26
CA MET A 332 -6.50 14.83 7.09
C MET A 332 -8.03 14.71 6.93
N PRO A 333 -8.57 13.76 6.14
CA PRO A 333 -10.01 13.56 6.06
C PRO A 333 -10.65 13.26 7.43
N GLU A 334 -9.96 12.49 8.27
CA GLU A 334 -10.46 12.14 9.59
C GLU A 334 -10.40 13.32 10.57
N LEU A 335 -9.32 14.08 10.53
CA LEU A 335 -9.17 15.30 11.31
C LEU A 335 -10.29 16.31 11.00
N LEU A 336 -10.58 16.52 9.71
CA LEU A 336 -11.69 17.39 9.29
C LEU A 336 -13.04 16.83 9.74
N TYR A 337 -13.28 15.53 9.59
CA TYR A 337 -14.52 14.90 10.06
C TYR A 337 -14.73 15.11 11.55
N ASN A 338 -13.70 14.85 12.37
CA ASN A 338 -13.74 15.04 13.81
C ASN A 338 -13.95 16.52 14.20
N THR A 339 -13.37 17.45 13.43
CA THR A 339 -13.59 18.89 13.60
C THR A 339 -15.05 19.26 13.36
N GLY A 340 -15.65 18.79 12.27
CA GLY A 340 -17.07 18.99 11.98
C GLY A 340 -17.97 18.43 13.09
N MET A 341 -17.67 17.24 13.58
CA MET A 341 -18.38 16.62 14.69
C MET A 341 -18.24 17.40 15.99
N ALA A 342 -17.05 17.96 16.30
CA ALA A 342 -16.84 18.80 17.46
C ALA A 342 -17.65 20.10 17.39
N TYR A 343 -17.73 20.76 16.24
CA TYR A 343 -18.61 21.92 16.03
C TYR A 343 -20.09 21.58 16.25
N LYS A 344 -20.55 20.41 15.83
CA LYS A 344 -21.93 19.96 16.12
C LYS A 344 -22.17 19.84 17.62
N LYS A 345 -21.21 19.31 18.39
CA LYS A 345 -21.34 19.14 19.84
C LYS A 345 -21.53 20.43 20.59
N ILE A 346 -20.99 21.54 20.10
CA ILE A 346 -21.18 22.88 20.68
C ILE A 346 -22.30 23.68 20.00
N GLY A 347 -23.12 23.04 19.17
CA GLY A 347 -24.26 23.68 18.52
C GLY A 347 -23.91 24.61 17.34
N LYS A 348 -22.65 24.67 16.91
CA LYS A 348 -22.21 25.51 15.78
C LYS A 348 -22.44 24.79 14.44
N GLN A 349 -23.70 24.49 14.14
CA GLN A 349 -24.09 23.68 12.97
C GLN A 349 -23.62 24.28 11.63
N PHE A 350 -23.60 25.61 11.50
CA PHE A 350 -23.10 26.28 10.30
C PHE A 350 -21.63 25.94 10.04
N ALA A 351 -20.77 26.09 11.06
CA ALA A 351 -19.36 25.76 10.95
C ALA A 351 -19.14 24.25 10.64
N ALA A 352 -19.93 23.37 11.24
CA ALA A 352 -19.88 21.95 10.94
C ALA A 352 -20.20 21.67 9.48
N ASN A 353 -21.26 22.29 8.93
CA ASN A 353 -21.66 22.16 7.53
C ASN A 353 -20.55 22.62 6.56
N GLU A 354 -19.88 23.75 6.89
CA GLU A 354 -18.76 24.26 6.08
C GLU A 354 -17.58 23.27 6.04
N ILE A 355 -17.22 22.67 7.18
CA ILE A 355 -16.15 21.64 7.24
C ILE A 355 -16.55 20.41 6.39
N PHE A 356 -17.78 19.92 6.50
CA PHE A 356 -18.24 18.78 5.69
C PHE A 356 -18.33 19.12 4.20
N ALA A 357 -18.63 20.35 3.84
CA ALA A 357 -18.58 20.83 2.46
C ALA A 357 -17.13 20.86 1.92
N GLN A 358 -16.18 21.34 2.74
CA GLN A 358 -14.75 21.31 2.40
C GLN A 358 -14.24 19.88 2.19
N MET A 359 -14.65 18.93 3.04
CA MET A 359 -14.32 17.49 2.84
C MET A 359 -14.78 16.99 1.48
N LYS A 360 -15.98 17.37 1.04
CA LYS A 360 -16.50 16.98 -0.27
C LYS A 360 -15.67 17.52 -1.43
N ALA A 361 -15.15 18.74 -1.29
CA ALA A 361 -14.33 19.37 -2.30
C ALA A 361 -12.91 18.79 -2.36
N LEU A 362 -12.32 18.50 -1.19
CA LEU A 362 -10.92 18.09 -1.06
C LEU A 362 -10.72 16.57 -1.16
N PHE A 363 -11.71 15.78 -0.67
CA PHE A 363 -11.61 14.33 -0.52
C PHE A 363 -12.90 13.63 -0.97
N PRO A 364 -13.35 13.80 -2.23
CA PRO A 364 -14.67 13.33 -2.68
C PRO A 364 -14.87 11.81 -2.50
N ASP A 365 -13.81 11.01 -2.70
CA ASP A 365 -13.87 9.55 -2.69
C ASP A 365 -13.62 8.94 -1.29
N ASN A 366 -13.36 9.76 -0.27
CA ASN A 366 -13.09 9.25 1.07
C ASN A 366 -14.40 8.85 1.78
N ALA A 367 -14.40 7.67 2.42
CA ALA A 367 -15.57 7.13 3.13
C ALA A 367 -16.10 8.07 4.25
N LEU A 368 -15.21 8.84 4.91
CA LEU A 368 -15.60 9.82 5.93
C LEU A 368 -16.31 11.02 5.31
N THR A 369 -15.99 11.39 4.08
CA THR A 369 -16.70 12.43 3.34
C THR A 369 -18.16 12.06 3.15
N ALA A 370 -18.43 10.82 2.73
CA ALA A 370 -19.82 10.33 2.60
C ALA A 370 -20.58 10.33 3.94
N LYS A 371 -19.88 10.04 5.06
CA LYS A 371 -20.45 10.15 6.40
C LYS A 371 -20.72 11.62 6.77
N GLY A 372 -19.75 12.52 6.55
CA GLY A 372 -19.88 13.96 6.83
C GLY A 372 -21.02 14.60 6.03
N GLN A 373 -21.23 14.21 4.78
CA GLN A 373 -22.35 14.72 3.98
C GLN A 373 -23.74 14.39 4.58
N LYS A 374 -23.87 13.25 5.26
CA LYS A 374 -25.11 12.86 5.96
C LYS A 374 -25.35 13.68 7.23
N GLU A 375 -24.31 14.32 7.77
CA GLU A 375 -24.37 15.16 8.97
C GLU A 375 -24.76 16.61 8.67
N ILE A 376 -24.77 17.01 7.38
CA ILE A 376 -25.18 18.36 6.96
C ILE A 376 -26.67 18.55 7.22
N VAL A 377 -26.98 19.61 7.99
CA VAL A 377 -28.37 19.99 8.28
C VAL A 377 -28.69 21.28 7.54
N LYS A 378 -29.85 21.30 6.88
CA LYS A 378 -30.33 22.51 6.21
C LYS A 378 -30.66 23.58 7.26
N ILE A 379 -29.92 24.71 7.21
CA ILE A 379 -30.13 25.83 8.13
C ILE A 379 -31.03 26.83 7.42
N GLU A 380 -32.26 27.02 7.95
CA GLU A 380 -33.11 28.09 7.50
C GLU A 380 -32.56 29.42 8.06
N ARG A 381 -32.09 30.29 7.17
CA ARG A 381 -31.70 31.65 7.55
C ARG A 381 -32.97 32.39 7.93
N LYS A 382 -33.15 32.70 9.22
CA LYS A 382 -34.17 33.70 9.61
C LYS A 382 -33.85 34.98 8.83
N PRO A 383 -34.82 35.57 8.12
CA PRO A 383 -34.58 36.83 7.44
C PRO A 383 -34.10 37.84 8.49
N LYS A 384 -32.97 38.51 8.21
CA LYS A 384 -32.54 39.64 9.00
C LYS A 384 -33.69 40.64 9.02
N LYS A 385 -34.29 40.91 10.19
CA LYS A 385 -35.18 42.06 10.34
C LYS A 385 -34.38 43.27 9.81
N ALA A 386 -34.91 43.91 8.77
CA ALA A 386 -34.39 45.16 8.32
C ALA A 386 -34.37 46.10 9.51
N ALA A 387 -33.19 46.63 9.84
CA ALA A 387 -33.08 47.69 10.80
C ALA A 387 -33.98 48.82 10.26
N ALA A 388 -35.01 49.18 11.03
CA ALA A 388 -35.79 50.38 10.76
C ALA A 388 -34.78 51.53 10.72
N SER A 389 -34.71 52.23 9.61
CA SER A 389 -34.08 53.52 9.51
C SER A 389 -34.88 54.45 10.44
N GLU A 390 -34.29 54.83 11.57
CA GLU A 390 -34.71 56.03 12.28
C GLU A 390 -34.26 57.18 11.36
N ASP A 391 -35.21 57.75 10.63
CA ASP A 391 -35.08 59.05 10.02
C ASP A 391 -35.03 60.07 11.16
N ASP A 392 -33.85 60.58 11.49
CA ASP A 392 -33.68 61.83 12.25
C ASP A 392 -34.19 62.95 11.37
N GLU A 393 -35.41 63.39 11.66
CA GLU A 393 -35.90 64.68 11.24
C GLU A 393 -35.08 65.72 11.96
N ASP A 394 -34.10 66.32 11.32
CA ASP A 394 -33.50 67.60 11.73
C ASP A 394 -34.56 68.70 11.54
N GLU A 395 -35.17 69.07 12.61
CA GLU A 395 -35.90 70.38 12.75
C GLU A 395 -34.87 71.49 12.81
N ASP A 396 -34.72 72.20 11.69
CA ASP A 396 -34.20 73.52 11.64
C ASP A 396 -35.21 74.45 12.26
N ASP A 397 -34.82 75.15 13.36
CA ASP A 397 -35.42 76.36 13.79
C ASP A 397 -34.40 77.33 14.40
N GLU A 398 -34.24 78.48 13.67
CA GLU A 398 -33.73 79.80 14.03
C GLU A 398 -32.35 79.99 14.60
#